data_5a97cefdf78e272fb17423b1d370717b
#
_entry.id   5a97cefdf78e272fb17423b1d370717b
#
_cell.length_a   1.000
_cell.length_b   1.000
_cell.length_c   1.000
_cell.angle_alpha   90.00
_cell.angle_beta   90.00
_cell.angle_gamma   90.00
#
_symmetry.space_group_name_H-M   'P 1'
#
loop_
_entity.id
_entity.type
_entity.pdbx_description
1 polymer ?
#
loop_
_entity_poly.entity_id
_entity_poly.type
_entity_poly.pdbx_seq_one_letter_code
_entity_poly.pdbx_strand_id
1 'polypeptide(L)' 'MKKRHLAALLRQVRLDAALTQAQVAERIGETQSYVSKYENGEQRLDLIELEAVCKAVNISLSQFVERYLEG' A
#
# COMPACT_ATOMS: atom_id res chain seq x y z
N MET A 1 -12.76 -6.24 9.32
CA MET A 1 -13.36 -6.08 7.99
C MET A 1 -12.29 -6.01 6.94
N LYS A 2 -12.60 -6.50 5.75
CA LYS A 2 -11.64 -6.61 4.64
C LYS A 2 -11.00 -5.27 4.25
N LYS A 3 -11.78 -4.20 4.26
CA LYS A 3 -11.28 -2.86 3.90
C LYS A 3 -10.19 -2.38 4.87
N ARG A 4 -10.39 -2.57 6.17
CA ARG A 4 -9.40 -2.18 7.17
C ARG A 4 -8.18 -3.07 7.12
N HIS A 5 -8.39 -4.35 6.84
CA HIS A 5 -7.29 -5.30 6.71
C HIS A 5 -6.39 -4.88 5.54
N LEU A 6 -6.97 -4.50 4.41
CA LEU A 6 -6.20 -4.04 3.26
C LEU A 6 -5.38 -2.80 3.60
N ALA A 7 -5.99 -1.81 4.24
CA ALA A 7 -5.32 -0.57 4.63
C ALA A 7 -4.15 -0.85 5.59
N ALA A 8 -4.38 -1.72 6.57
CA ALA A 8 -3.36 -2.10 7.55
C ALA A 8 -2.20 -2.82 6.87
N LEU A 9 -2.49 -3.69 5.90
CA LEU A 9 -1.45 -4.41 5.18
C LEU A 9 -0.63 -3.46 4.29
N LEU A 10 -1.28 -2.50 3.64
CA LEU A 10 -0.58 -1.49 2.84
C LEU A 10 0.42 -0.71 3.71
N ARG A 11 0.01 -0.35 4.91
CA ARG A 11 0.89 0.31 5.85
C ARG A 11 2.03 -0.61 6.26
N GLN A 12 1.74 -1.87 6.56
CA GLN A 12 2.74 -2.82 7.03
C GLN A 12 3.82 -3.08 5.97
N VAL A 13 3.44 -3.28 4.70
CA VAL A 13 4.43 -3.52 3.65
C VAL A 13 5.33 -2.30 3.44
N ARG A 14 4.79 -1.08 3.65
CA ARG A 14 5.61 0.13 3.62
C ARG A 14 6.63 0.12 4.76
N LEU A 15 6.19 -0.19 5.96
CA LEU A 15 7.06 -0.23 7.14
C LEU A 15 8.14 -1.31 6.99
N ASP A 16 7.75 -2.47 6.45
CA ASP A 16 8.71 -3.56 6.21
C ASP A 16 9.79 -3.15 5.20
N ALA A 17 9.46 -2.25 4.30
CA ALA A 17 10.41 -1.72 3.32
C ALA A 17 11.24 -0.55 3.90
N ALA A 18 10.99 -0.17 5.16
CA ALA A 18 11.67 0.95 5.84
C ALA A 18 11.46 2.29 5.12
N LEU A 19 10.26 2.49 4.58
CA LEU A 19 9.91 3.71 3.84
C LEU A 19 8.89 4.54 4.61
N THR A 20 9.00 5.87 4.48
CA THR A 20 8.00 6.80 4.98
C THR A 20 6.86 6.93 3.96
N GLN A 21 5.73 7.48 4.40
CA GLN A 21 4.63 7.78 3.48
C GLN A 21 5.09 8.74 2.37
N ALA A 22 5.90 9.75 2.73
CA ALA A 22 6.40 10.71 1.76
C ALA A 22 7.27 10.04 0.69
N GLN A 23 8.10 9.09 1.09
CA GLN A 23 8.96 8.36 0.15
C GLN A 23 8.15 7.50 -0.81
N VAL A 24 7.13 6.80 -0.31
CA VAL A 24 6.25 6.03 -1.18
C VAL A 24 5.50 6.95 -2.13
N ALA A 25 4.96 8.06 -1.63
CA ALA A 25 4.26 9.04 -2.45
C ALA A 25 5.13 9.51 -3.61
N GLU A 26 6.39 9.83 -3.32
CA GLU A 26 7.33 10.27 -4.36
C GLU A 26 7.51 9.18 -5.43
N ARG A 27 7.65 7.93 -5.01
CA ARG A 27 7.89 6.81 -5.93
C ARG A 27 6.71 6.55 -6.86
N ILE A 28 5.48 6.79 -6.38
CA ILE A 28 4.27 6.54 -7.18
C ILE A 28 3.74 7.82 -7.85
N GLY A 29 4.42 8.96 -7.66
CA GLY A 29 4.02 10.22 -8.29
C GLY A 29 2.74 10.81 -7.68
N GLU A 30 2.52 10.61 -6.37
CA GLU A 30 1.34 11.08 -5.67
C GLU A 30 1.74 11.92 -4.46
N THR A 31 0.74 12.48 -3.76
CA THR A 31 0.98 13.25 -2.56
C THR A 31 1.05 12.34 -1.32
N GLN A 32 1.67 12.82 -0.26
CA GLN A 32 1.67 12.08 1.00
C GLN A 32 0.25 11.89 1.51
N SER A 33 -0.64 12.86 1.28
CA SER A 33 -2.05 12.75 1.66
C SER A 33 -2.72 11.55 0.99
N TYR A 34 -2.38 11.27 -0.27
CA TYR A 34 -2.88 10.11 -1.00
C TYR A 34 -2.50 8.81 -0.26
N VAL A 35 -1.23 8.67 0.13
CA VAL A 35 -0.75 7.48 0.85
C VAL A 35 -1.43 7.39 2.22
N SER A 36 -1.53 8.50 2.93
CA SER A 36 -2.20 8.53 4.23
C SER A 36 -3.65 8.07 4.12
N LYS A 37 -4.36 8.52 3.10
CA LYS A 37 -5.78 8.17 2.92
C LYS A 37 -5.97 6.69 2.65
N TYR A 38 -5.16 6.08 1.78
CA TYR A 38 -5.37 4.66 1.53
C TYR A 38 -4.92 3.81 2.73
N GLU A 39 -3.93 4.25 3.50
CA GLU A 39 -3.52 3.53 4.71
C GLU A 39 -4.52 3.68 5.85
N ASN A 40 -5.36 4.71 5.81
CA ASN A 40 -6.43 4.90 6.79
C ASN A 40 -7.76 4.30 6.35
N GLY A 41 -7.80 3.67 5.18
CA GLY A 41 -9.03 3.08 4.66
C GLY A 41 -10.01 4.09 4.08
N GLU A 42 -9.56 5.33 3.87
CA GLU A 42 -10.41 6.41 3.35
C GLU A 42 -10.44 6.45 1.82
N GLN A 43 -9.52 5.77 1.17
CA GLN A 43 -9.45 5.74 -0.28
C GLN A 43 -9.15 4.33 -0.77
N ARG A 44 -9.88 3.91 -1.79
CA ARG A 44 -9.66 2.61 -2.43
C ARG A 44 -8.61 2.75 -3.53
N LEU A 45 -7.88 1.66 -3.75
CA LEU A 45 -6.94 1.55 -4.86
C LEU A 45 -7.51 0.56 -5.87
N ASP A 46 -7.45 0.89 -7.15
CA ASP A 46 -7.72 -0.10 -8.17
C ASP A 46 -6.48 -1.00 -8.33
N LEU A 47 -6.59 -2.02 -9.16
CA LEU A 47 -5.52 -3.00 -9.33
C LEU A 47 -4.24 -2.37 -9.88
N ILE A 48 -4.37 -1.42 -10.81
CA ILE A 48 -3.23 -0.74 -11.40
C ILE A 48 -2.50 0.10 -10.34
N GLU A 49 -3.28 0.83 -9.54
CA GLU A 49 -2.73 1.65 -8.45
C GLU A 49 -2.06 0.76 -7.40
N LEU A 50 -2.68 -0.36 -7.06
CA LEU A 50 -2.12 -1.29 -6.10
C LEU A 50 -0.79 -1.86 -6.58
N GLU A 51 -0.71 -2.21 -7.86
CA GLU A 51 0.53 -2.72 -8.44
C GLU A 51 1.65 -1.68 -8.33
N ALA A 52 1.35 -0.42 -8.58
CA ALA A 52 2.33 0.67 -8.47
C ALA A 52 2.83 0.81 -7.03
N VAL A 53 1.93 0.73 -6.06
CA VAL A 53 2.30 0.79 -4.64
C VAL A 53 3.19 -0.40 -4.27
N CYS A 54 2.83 -1.59 -4.71
CA CYS A 54 3.64 -2.80 -4.43
C CYS A 54 5.06 -2.64 -4.97
N LYS A 55 5.21 -2.16 -6.19
CA LYS A 55 6.52 -1.89 -6.77
C LYS A 55 7.31 -0.90 -5.92
N ALA A 56 6.64 0.16 -5.46
CA ALA A 56 7.30 1.20 -4.67
C ALA A 56 7.85 0.66 -3.36
N VAL A 57 7.19 -0.36 -2.78
CA VAL A 57 7.61 -0.96 -1.52
C VAL A 57 8.35 -2.30 -1.70
N ASN A 58 8.79 -2.59 -2.91
CA ASN A 58 9.64 -3.73 -3.23
C ASN A 58 9.00 -5.09 -2.94
N ILE A 59 7.70 -5.22 -3.19
CA ILE A 59 6.99 -6.49 -3.09
C ILE A 59 6.25 -6.72 -4.40
N SER A 60 6.12 -7.99 -4.83
CA SER A 60 5.32 -8.29 -6.01
C SER A 60 3.85 -8.24 -5.67
N LEU A 61 3.00 -8.00 -6.68
CA LEU A 61 1.56 -8.00 -6.47
C LEU A 61 1.08 -9.37 -5.97
N SER A 62 1.64 -10.46 -6.49
CA SER A 62 1.24 -11.79 -6.04
C SER A 62 1.63 -12.04 -4.59
N GLN A 63 2.80 -11.58 -4.15
CA GLN A 63 3.20 -11.69 -2.74
C GLN A 63 2.27 -10.89 -1.84
N PHE A 64 1.88 -9.70 -2.28
CA PHE A 64 0.95 -8.86 -1.52
C PHE A 64 -0.40 -9.55 -1.39
N VAL A 65 -0.93 -10.10 -2.48
CA VAL A 65 -2.22 -10.79 -2.48
C VAL A 65 -2.18 -12.02 -1.57
N GLU A 66 -1.08 -12.78 -1.60
CA GLU A 66 -0.91 -13.91 -0.69
C GLU A 66 -1.00 -13.48 0.77
N ARG A 67 -0.29 -12.40 1.13
CA ARG A 67 -0.34 -11.88 2.50
C ARG A 67 -1.74 -11.41 2.86
N TYR A 68 -2.43 -10.78 1.94
CA TYR A 68 -3.81 -10.32 2.16
C TYR A 68 -4.74 -11.50 2.42
N LEU A 69 -4.58 -12.58 1.68
CA LEU A 69 -5.44 -13.76 1.81
C LEU A 69 -5.16 -14.53 3.10
N GLU A 70 -3.92 -14.49 3.61
CA GLU A 70 -3.54 -15.15 4.86
C GLU A 70 -4.09 -14.42 6.08
N GLY A 71 -4.21 -13.14 6.01
CA GLY A 71 -4.67 -12.31 7.10
C GLY A 71 -6.16 -12.34 7.25
#